data_d0fc245344839f724828ab8ff9d21c57
#
_entry.id   d0fc245344839f724828ab8ff9d21c57
#
_cell.length_a   1.000
_cell.length_b   1.000
_cell.length_c   1.000
_cell.angle_alpha   90.00
_cell.angle_beta   90.00
_cell.angle_gamma   90.00
#
_symmetry.space_group_name_H-M   'P 1'
#
loop_
_entity.id
_entity.type
_entity.pdbx_description
1 polymer ?
#
loop_
_entity_poly.entity_id
_entity_poly.type
_entity_poly.pdbx_seq_one_letter_code
_entity_poly.pdbx_strand_id
1 'polypeptide(L)'
;MKLNSRTWKGRAAIAGLRMLSLLVFVSIANPCVASCQDNERADTAKGRGEFLVCIDPGHPSETSAGASANGLSEKRVAWQVAERLARRLKAMGVAFVMTKTSENQLVTNRQRAEIANKHGAALFLRLHCDAGGGHGYAWYYPDRAATKQGVTGPPPEVQRDSHKAVQILNAAMKPVLRGYLQSNPIKTDAATFVGGKQGGVLTGSIFSKVPTALIEMCFISQKSDAKVMGSAVGQEKMAEALAAAIVAYRDGASK
;
A
#
# COMPACT_ATOMS: atom_id res chain seq x y z
N MET A 1 -39.68 52.46 12.35
CA MET A 1 -39.77 53.21 13.63
C MET A 1 -38.36 53.31 14.18
N LYS A 2 -37.74 54.48 13.95
CA LYS A 2 -36.83 55.36 14.75
C LYS A 2 -35.79 54.60 15.63
N LEU A 3 -34.47 54.66 15.19
CA LEU A 3 -33.43 55.59 15.68
C LEU A 3 -33.26 55.68 17.22
N ASN A 4 -32.07 55.35 17.74
CA ASN A 4 -31.23 56.42 18.29
C ASN A 4 -29.75 55.97 18.57
N SER A 5 -28.88 56.83 18.10
CA SER A 5 -27.45 56.94 18.37
C SER A 5 -27.15 57.46 19.78
N ARG A 6 -26.00 57.10 20.35
CA ARG A 6 -25.25 58.05 21.20
C ARG A 6 -23.76 57.76 21.19
N THR A 7 -23.07 58.74 20.68
CA THR A 7 -21.64 58.99 20.77
C THR A 7 -21.24 59.45 22.20
N TRP A 8 -20.06 59.04 22.63
CA TRP A 8 -19.34 59.83 23.68
C TRP A 8 -17.84 59.94 23.30
N LYS A 9 -17.39 61.20 23.18
CA LYS A 9 -16.02 61.65 23.11
C LYS A 9 -15.57 62.01 24.53
N GLY A 10 -14.33 61.68 24.90
CA GLY A 10 -13.67 62.23 26.06
C GLY A 10 -12.15 62.22 25.89
N ARG A 11 -11.56 63.42 25.86
CA ARG A 11 -10.13 63.75 25.67
C ARG A 11 -9.43 63.91 27.04
N ALA A 12 -8.10 63.78 26.98
CA ALA A 12 -7.03 64.40 27.78
C ALA A 12 -6.33 63.44 28.71
N ALA A 13 -5.04 63.50 29.04
CA ALA A 13 -3.91 64.29 28.59
C ALA A 13 -2.63 63.65 29.24
N ILE A 14 -1.58 63.68 28.53
CA ILE A 14 -0.15 63.77 28.83
C ILE A 14 0.32 63.66 30.30
N ALA A 15 1.23 62.73 30.59
CA ALA A 15 2.39 62.95 31.45
C ALA A 15 3.54 61.98 31.12
N GLY A 16 4.65 62.51 30.68
CA GLY A 16 5.86 61.72 30.36
C GLY A 16 6.66 61.36 31.59
N LEU A 17 7.23 60.18 31.54
CA LEU A 17 8.35 59.82 32.43
C LEU A 17 9.35 58.98 31.64
N ARG A 18 10.52 59.56 31.41
CA ARG A 18 11.69 58.88 30.86
C ARG A 18 12.23 57.91 31.91
N MET A 19 12.27 56.63 31.61
CA MET A 19 13.08 55.72 32.41
C MET A 19 13.95 54.86 31.47
N LEU A 20 15.20 54.92 31.74
CA LEU A 20 16.34 54.28 31.10
C LEU A 20 16.22 52.76 31.26
N SER A 21 16.02 52.04 30.19
CA SER A 21 15.90 50.57 30.21
C SER A 21 17.20 49.91 29.76
N LEU A 22 17.80 49.24 30.70
CA LEU A 22 18.94 48.35 30.57
C LEU A 22 18.57 47.17 29.65
N LEU A 23 19.24 47.05 28.50
CA LEU A 23 19.08 45.91 27.57
C LEU A 23 19.78 44.69 28.18
N VAL A 24 18.99 43.78 28.74
CA VAL A 24 19.44 42.42 29.05
C VAL A 24 19.18 41.57 27.82
N PHE A 25 20.23 41.18 27.11
CA PHE A 25 20.16 40.15 26.05
C PHE A 25 19.94 38.79 26.72
N VAL A 26 18.72 38.33 26.74
CA VAL A 26 18.40 36.92 27.01
C VAL A 26 18.49 36.16 25.67
N SER A 27 19.57 35.42 25.49
CA SER A 27 19.65 34.41 24.42
C SER A 27 18.61 33.33 24.67
N ILE A 28 17.51 33.42 23.97
CA ILE A 28 16.54 32.33 23.89
C ILE A 28 17.09 31.33 22.86
N ALA A 29 17.65 30.22 23.35
CA ALA A 29 17.95 29.07 22.52
C ALA A 29 16.66 28.54 21.93
N ASN A 30 16.46 28.70 20.62
CA ASN A 30 15.38 28.05 19.88
C ASN A 30 15.56 26.53 19.97
N PRO A 31 14.55 25.76 20.43
CA PRO A 31 14.57 24.33 20.23
C PRO A 31 14.44 24.08 18.72
N CYS A 32 15.42 23.37 18.19
CA CYS A 32 15.50 22.86 16.85
C CYS A 32 14.16 22.19 16.47
N VAL A 33 13.40 22.84 15.59
CA VAL A 33 12.30 22.18 14.86
C VAL A 33 12.99 21.18 13.95
N ALA A 34 12.95 19.91 14.34
CA ALA A 34 13.34 18.81 13.47
C ALA A 34 12.40 18.83 12.26
N SER A 35 12.88 19.44 11.19
CA SER A 35 12.25 19.47 9.89
C SER A 35 12.14 18.04 9.38
N CYS A 36 10.93 17.63 8.99
CA CYS A 36 10.65 16.43 8.19
C CYS A 36 11.37 16.54 6.83
N GLN A 37 12.61 16.09 6.77
CA GLN A 37 13.43 15.98 5.55
C GLN A 37 14.05 14.59 5.40
N ASP A 38 13.34 13.53 5.83
CA ASP A 38 13.83 12.16 5.66
C ASP A 38 13.29 11.47 4.39
N ASN A 39 12.88 12.22 3.37
CA ASN A 39 12.35 11.63 2.11
C ASN A 39 13.28 11.79 0.89
N GLU A 40 14.53 12.25 1.04
CA GLU A 40 15.46 12.47 -0.08
C GLU A 40 16.75 11.63 -0.05
N ARG A 41 16.80 10.53 0.71
CA ARG A 41 17.97 9.62 0.67
C ARG A 41 17.70 8.28 0.00
N ALA A 42 17.05 8.30 -1.18
CA ALA A 42 16.84 7.09 -1.98
C ALA A 42 17.36 7.22 -3.41
N ASP A 43 18.37 8.03 -3.66
CA ASP A 43 18.90 8.15 -5.02
C ASP A 43 20.44 8.25 -5.01
N THR A 44 21.14 7.14 -4.79
CA THR A 44 22.48 6.85 -5.30
C THR A 44 22.98 5.48 -4.81
N ALA A 45 22.65 4.38 -5.51
CA ALA A 45 23.51 3.21 -5.60
C ALA A 45 23.00 2.30 -6.74
N LYS A 46 23.52 2.52 -7.92
CA LYS A 46 23.49 1.56 -9.04
C LYS A 46 24.54 0.46 -8.79
N GLY A 47 24.28 -0.37 -7.78
CA GLY A 47 24.93 -1.66 -7.56
C GLY A 47 23.84 -2.63 -7.21
N ARG A 48 23.81 -3.88 -7.69
CA ARG A 48 22.77 -4.92 -7.55
C ARG A 48 21.70 -4.50 -6.55
N GLY A 49 20.56 -3.96 -7.07
CA GLY A 49 19.64 -3.13 -6.31
C GLY A 49 19.22 -3.82 -5.02
N GLU A 50 19.23 -3.07 -3.93
CA GLU A 50 18.66 -3.47 -2.65
C GLU A 50 17.29 -4.08 -2.88
N PHE A 51 17.03 -5.26 -2.26
CA PHE A 51 15.74 -5.93 -2.40
C PHE A 51 14.62 -5.03 -1.87
N LEU A 52 13.78 -4.52 -2.78
CA LEU A 52 12.69 -3.60 -2.48
C LEU A 52 11.36 -4.21 -2.91
N VAL A 53 10.34 -4.12 -2.07
CA VAL A 53 8.98 -4.56 -2.37
C VAL A 53 8.07 -3.36 -2.62
N CYS A 54 7.32 -3.37 -3.74
CA CYS A 54 6.23 -2.42 -3.94
C CYS A 54 4.93 -3.02 -3.39
N ILE A 55 4.42 -2.46 -2.29
CA ILE A 55 3.15 -2.85 -1.68
C ILE A 55 2.03 -2.06 -2.33
N ASP A 56 1.07 -2.75 -2.92
CA ASP A 56 -0.08 -2.16 -3.62
C ASP A 56 -1.40 -2.51 -2.93
N PRO A 57 -1.87 -1.72 -1.95
CA PRO A 57 -3.21 -1.92 -1.42
C PRO A 57 -4.25 -1.59 -2.48
N GLY A 58 -5.05 -2.58 -2.88
CA GLY A 58 -6.07 -2.46 -3.91
C GLY A 58 -7.08 -1.35 -3.62
N HIS A 59 -7.66 -0.80 -4.69
CA HIS A 59 -8.74 0.19 -4.64
C HIS A 59 -8.46 1.47 -3.82
N PRO A 60 -9.16 2.58 -4.16
CA PRO A 60 -9.91 2.75 -5.40
C PRO A 60 -9.00 2.85 -6.62
N SER A 61 -9.54 2.46 -7.78
CA SER A 61 -8.88 2.60 -9.07
C SER A 61 -9.82 3.26 -10.08
N GLU A 62 -9.35 3.48 -11.30
CA GLU A 62 -10.15 4.04 -12.41
C GLU A 62 -11.34 3.16 -12.81
N THR A 63 -11.35 1.89 -12.37
CA THR A 63 -12.38 0.92 -12.76
C THR A 63 -13.26 0.46 -11.60
N SER A 64 -12.82 0.65 -10.34
CA SER A 64 -13.54 0.09 -9.19
C SER A 64 -13.18 0.78 -7.89
N ALA A 65 -14.18 0.93 -7.03
CA ALA A 65 -14.02 1.36 -5.64
C ALA A 65 -13.66 0.22 -4.68
N GLY A 66 -13.68 -1.03 -5.17
CA GLY A 66 -13.54 -2.26 -4.38
C GLY A 66 -14.87 -2.86 -3.95
N ALA A 67 -14.84 -4.13 -3.58
CA ALA A 67 -16.01 -4.87 -3.12
C ALA A 67 -16.37 -4.50 -1.66
N SER A 68 -17.64 -4.79 -1.29
CA SER A 68 -18.12 -4.67 0.09
C SER A 68 -19.08 -5.82 0.39
N ALA A 69 -18.87 -6.50 1.51
CA ALA A 69 -19.74 -7.57 1.99
C ALA A 69 -19.51 -7.80 3.48
N ASN A 70 -20.50 -8.35 4.21
CA ASN A 70 -20.43 -8.68 5.63
C ASN A 70 -19.85 -7.54 6.52
N GLY A 71 -20.19 -6.28 6.20
CA GLY A 71 -19.71 -5.11 6.92
C GLY A 71 -18.26 -4.71 6.63
N LEU A 72 -17.56 -5.40 5.72
CA LEU A 72 -16.21 -5.09 5.30
C LEU A 72 -16.19 -4.37 3.94
N SER A 73 -15.19 -3.52 3.77
CA SER A 73 -14.80 -2.93 2.49
C SER A 73 -13.41 -3.45 2.13
N GLU A 74 -13.28 -4.04 0.94
CA GLU A 74 -12.01 -4.53 0.39
C GLU A 74 -10.91 -3.46 0.47
N LYS A 75 -11.21 -2.25 0.01
CA LYS A 75 -10.30 -1.10 0.06
C LYS A 75 -9.73 -0.86 1.47
N ARG A 76 -10.61 -0.87 2.49
CA ARG A 76 -10.22 -0.66 3.88
C ARG A 76 -9.37 -1.82 4.41
N VAL A 77 -9.78 -3.06 4.16
CA VAL A 77 -9.02 -4.25 4.60
C VAL A 77 -7.64 -4.27 3.96
N ALA A 78 -7.56 -4.05 2.64
CA ALA A 78 -6.28 -4.01 1.91
C ALA A 78 -5.35 -2.92 2.46
N TRP A 79 -5.88 -1.72 2.73
CA TRP A 79 -5.12 -0.62 3.32
C TRP A 79 -4.60 -0.97 4.72
N GLN A 80 -5.48 -1.47 5.60
CA GLN A 80 -5.13 -1.81 6.98
C GLN A 80 -4.08 -2.94 7.07
N VAL A 81 -4.16 -3.94 6.18
CA VAL A 81 -3.13 -4.99 6.11
C VAL A 81 -1.82 -4.43 5.56
N ALA A 82 -1.86 -3.57 4.54
CA ALA A 82 -0.66 -2.93 3.99
C ALA A 82 0.09 -2.10 5.03
N GLU A 83 -0.62 -1.33 5.87
CA GLU A 83 0.01 -0.57 6.96
C GLU A 83 0.69 -1.48 8.01
N ARG A 84 0.05 -2.60 8.35
CA ARG A 84 0.64 -3.60 9.25
C ARG A 84 1.87 -4.26 8.64
N LEU A 85 1.78 -4.65 7.37
CA LEU A 85 2.89 -5.20 6.61
C LEU A 85 4.06 -4.22 6.54
N ALA A 86 3.81 -2.96 6.20
CA ALA A 86 4.82 -1.91 6.12
C ALA A 86 5.58 -1.73 7.45
N ARG A 87 4.86 -1.73 8.59
CA ARG A 87 5.50 -1.68 9.92
C ARG A 87 6.39 -2.90 10.19
N ARG A 88 5.94 -4.10 9.80
CA ARG A 88 6.73 -5.34 9.96
C ARG A 88 7.98 -5.32 9.09
N LEU A 89 7.86 -4.96 7.81
CA LEU A 89 9.01 -4.87 6.90
C LEU A 89 10.02 -3.84 7.39
N LYS A 90 9.56 -2.67 7.85
CA LYS A 90 10.44 -1.66 8.46
C LYS A 90 11.21 -2.22 9.66
N ALA A 91 10.53 -2.94 10.56
CA ALA A 91 11.18 -3.56 11.72
C ALA A 91 12.18 -4.67 11.34
N MET A 92 11.99 -5.31 10.18
CA MET A 92 12.87 -6.37 9.64
C MET A 92 13.97 -5.82 8.73
N GLY A 93 14.08 -4.50 8.53
CA GLY A 93 15.05 -3.88 7.64
C GLY A 93 14.83 -4.21 6.15
N VAL A 94 13.60 -4.51 5.75
CA VAL A 94 13.24 -4.77 4.34
C VAL A 94 12.73 -3.50 3.71
N ALA A 95 13.38 -3.05 2.64
CA ALA A 95 12.98 -1.84 1.91
C ALA A 95 11.64 -2.05 1.19
N PHE A 96 10.79 -1.03 1.23
CA PHE A 96 9.50 -1.05 0.54
C PHE A 96 9.07 0.34 0.07
N VAL A 97 8.19 0.37 -0.92
CA VAL A 97 7.43 1.54 -1.35
C VAL A 97 5.95 1.16 -1.41
N MET A 98 5.07 2.11 -1.12
CA MET A 98 3.62 1.93 -1.26
C MET A 98 3.10 2.68 -2.48
N THR A 99 2.13 2.10 -3.21
CA THR A 99 1.53 2.73 -4.39
C THR A 99 0.62 3.90 -4.06
N LYS A 100 0.20 4.04 -2.80
CA LYS A 100 -0.63 5.15 -2.31
C LYS A 100 -0.28 5.49 -0.87
N THR A 101 -0.67 6.69 -0.44
CA THR A 101 -0.35 7.26 0.88
C THR A 101 -1.56 7.34 1.82
N SER A 102 -2.77 7.00 1.33
CA SER A 102 -3.99 6.95 2.15
C SER A 102 -5.02 5.97 1.60
N GLU A 103 -5.92 5.50 2.45
CA GLU A 103 -6.99 4.54 2.10
C GLU A 103 -7.80 5.00 0.89
N ASN A 104 -8.15 6.27 0.83
CA ASN A 104 -9.09 6.81 -0.18
C ASN A 104 -8.41 7.40 -1.42
N GLN A 105 -7.08 7.41 -1.47
CA GLN A 105 -6.36 7.91 -2.65
C GLN A 105 -6.67 7.02 -3.87
N LEU A 106 -7.21 7.63 -4.92
CA LEU A 106 -7.39 6.98 -6.20
C LEU A 106 -6.04 6.90 -6.91
N VAL A 107 -5.63 5.68 -7.25
CA VAL A 107 -4.43 5.41 -8.06
C VAL A 107 -4.83 4.45 -9.16
N THR A 108 -4.60 4.80 -10.42
CA THR A 108 -4.96 3.94 -11.55
C THR A 108 -4.10 2.68 -11.57
N ASN A 109 -4.61 1.59 -12.15
CA ASN A 109 -3.87 0.33 -12.24
C ASN A 109 -2.55 0.49 -12.99
N ARG A 110 -2.51 1.38 -13.99
CA ARG A 110 -1.27 1.72 -14.70
C ARG A 110 -0.28 2.45 -13.80
N GLN A 111 -0.71 3.49 -13.08
CA GLN A 111 0.16 4.23 -12.14
C GLN A 111 0.76 3.32 -11.06
N ARG A 112 -0.02 2.35 -10.53
CA ARG A 112 0.46 1.37 -9.55
C ARG A 112 1.66 0.57 -10.09
N ALA A 113 1.54 0.06 -11.31
CA ALA A 113 2.63 -0.66 -11.97
C ALA A 113 3.82 0.26 -12.29
N GLU A 114 3.57 1.50 -12.72
CA GLU A 114 4.62 2.48 -12.99
C GLU A 114 5.42 2.85 -11.74
N ILE A 115 4.79 2.91 -10.55
CA ILE A 115 5.48 3.09 -9.27
C ILE A 115 6.41 1.91 -9.00
N ALA A 116 5.92 0.67 -9.14
CA ALA A 116 6.76 -0.52 -8.97
C ALA A 116 7.95 -0.55 -9.94
N ASN A 117 7.71 -0.22 -11.21
CA ASN A 117 8.72 -0.16 -12.25
C ASN A 117 9.78 0.93 -11.97
N LYS A 118 9.33 2.13 -11.61
CA LYS A 118 10.21 3.27 -11.29
C LYS A 118 11.21 2.95 -10.19
N HIS A 119 10.77 2.21 -9.17
CA HIS A 119 11.60 1.82 -8.04
C HIS A 119 12.39 0.53 -8.28
N GLY A 120 12.28 -0.10 -9.46
CA GLY A 120 12.93 -1.38 -9.74
C GLY A 120 12.59 -2.45 -8.72
N ALA A 121 11.30 -2.52 -8.31
CA ALA A 121 10.88 -3.41 -7.24
C ALA A 121 11.20 -4.87 -7.55
N ALA A 122 11.76 -5.60 -6.59
CA ALA A 122 11.97 -7.04 -6.72
C ALA A 122 10.63 -7.81 -6.75
N LEU A 123 9.58 -7.19 -6.19
CA LEU A 123 8.22 -7.74 -6.17
C LEU A 123 7.19 -6.60 -6.17
N PHE A 124 6.25 -6.64 -7.09
CA PHE A 124 5.02 -5.85 -7.08
C PHE A 124 3.91 -6.67 -6.42
N LEU A 125 3.68 -6.45 -5.12
CA LEU A 125 2.74 -7.20 -4.29
C LEU A 125 1.41 -6.47 -4.20
N ARG A 126 0.36 -7.05 -4.80
CA ARG A 126 -0.98 -6.47 -4.87
C ARG A 126 -1.92 -7.13 -3.87
N LEU A 127 -2.49 -6.35 -2.96
CA LEU A 127 -3.33 -6.80 -1.86
C LEU A 127 -4.80 -6.52 -2.18
N HIS A 128 -5.60 -7.58 -2.29
CA HIS A 128 -7.02 -7.55 -2.61
C HIS A 128 -7.83 -8.45 -1.68
N CYS A 129 -9.17 -8.34 -1.73
CA CYS A 129 -10.12 -9.24 -1.09
C CYS A 129 -11.28 -9.48 -2.04
N ASP A 130 -11.46 -10.72 -2.48
CA ASP A 130 -12.54 -11.10 -3.38
C ASP A 130 -13.92 -11.08 -2.68
N ALA A 131 -14.98 -10.97 -3.47
CA ALA A 131 -16.37 -11.10 -3.05
C ALA A 131 -17.11 -12.24 -3.77
N GLY A 132 -16.39 -13.16 -4.38
CA GLY A 132 -16.95 -14.32 -5.09
C GLY A 132 -17.34 -15.48 -4.17
N GLY A 133 -17.64 -16.63 -4.78
CA GLY A 133 -18.12 -17.84 -4.08
C GLY A 133 -17.02 -18.67 -3.39
N GLY A 134 -15.76 -18.23 -3.40
CA GLY A 134 -14.65 -18.91 -2.75
C GLY A 134 -14.56 -18.68 -1.23
N HIS A 135 -13.55 -19.26 -0.60
CA HIS A 135 -13.17 -19.00 0.80
C HIS A 135 -11.66 -19.17 0.98
N GLY A 136 -11.09 -18.59 2.05
CA GLY A 136 -9.65 -18.60 2.29
C GLY A 136 -8.90 -17.56 1.46
N TYR A 137 -7.62 -17.77 1.17
CA TYR A 137 -6.82 -16.87 0.34
C TYR A 137 -6.36 -17.53 -0.95
N ALA A 138 -6.10 -16.73 -1.99
CA ALA A 138 -5.64 -17.20 -3.30
C ALA A 138 -4.59 -16.27 -3.89
N TRP A 139 -3.57 -16.85 -4.55
CA TRP A 139 -2.56 -16.13 -5.30
C TRP A 139 -2.87 -16.15 -6.79
N TYR A 140 -2.59 -15.02 -7.46
CA TYR A 140 -2.72 -14.84 -8.90
C TYR A 140 -1.45 -14.22 -9.48
N TYR A 141 -1.12 -14.61 -10.72
CA TYR A 141 0.03 -14.10 -11.46
C TYR A 141 -0.29 -14.05 -12.96
N PRO A 142 0.39 -13.17 -13.74
CA PRO A 142 0.26 -13.15 -15.19
C PRO A 142 1.04 -14.30 -15.82
N ASP A 143 0.38 -15.12 -16.65
CA ASP A 143 0.99 -16.24 -17.40
C ASP A 143 1.11 -15.96 -18.90
N ARG A 144 0.67 -14.79 -19.35
CA ARG A 144 0.66 -14.34 -20.75
C ARG A 144 0.72 -12.82 -20.85
N ALA A 145 0.91 -12.31 -22.05
CA ALA A 145 0.78 -10.89 -22.34
C ALA A 145 -0.62 -10.55 -22.89
N ALA A 146 -1.04 -9.30 -22.65
CA ALA A 146 -2.21 -8.70 -23.30
C ALA A 146 -1.90 -7.23 -23.65
N THR A 147 -2.71 -6.64 -24.54
CA THR A 147 -2.51 -5.25 -24.97
C THR A 147 -3.56 -4.34 -24.36
N LYS A 148 -3.12 -3.24 -23.75
CA LYS A 148 -4.00 -2.18 -23.23
C LYS A 148 -3.35 -0.82 -23.40
N GLN A 149 -4.09 0.17 -23.90
CA GLN A 149 -3.61 1.55 -24.13
C GLN A 149 -2.29 1.58 -24.95
N GLY A 150 -2.16 0.74 -25.97
CA GLY A 150 -0.99 0.66 -26.84
C GLY A 150 0.23 -0.03 -26.22
N VAL A 151 0.13 -0.56 -25.00
CA VAL A 151 1.20 -1.31 -24.33
C VAL A 151 0.85 -2.80 -24.32
N THR A 152 1.77 -3.64 -24.78
CA THR A 152 1.69 -5.11 -24.70
C THR A 152 2.61 -5.60 -23.57
N GLY A 153 2.07 -6.38 -22.63
CA GLY A 153 2.81 -6.92 -21.49
C GLY A 153 1.96 -7.79 -20.57
N PRO A 154 2.54 -8.30 -19.49
CA PRO A 154 3.96 -8.19 -19.15
C PRO A 154 4.85 -9.04 -20.06
N PRO A 155 6.16 -8.74 -20.14
CA PRO A 155 7.08 -9.52 -20.96
C PRO A 155 7.31 -10.92 -20.36
N PRO A 156 7.81 -11.91 -21.16
CA PRO A 156 7.89 -13.31 -20.74
C PRO A 156 8.73 -13.56 -19.48
N GLU A 157 9.80 -12.79 -19.27
CA GLU A 157 10.62 -12.88 -18.06
C GLU A 157 9.83 -12.50 -16.81
N VAL A 158 9.02 -11.44 -16.86
CA VAL A 158 8.16 -11.03 -15.76
C VAL A 158 7.11 -12.11 -15.47
N GLN A 159 6.55 -12.74 -16.50
CA GLN A 159 5.59 -13.85 -16.32
C GLN A 159 6.23 -15.02 -15.56
N ARG A 160 7.43 -15.47 -16.00
CA ARG A 160 8.18 -16.56 -15.35
C ARG A 160 8.54 -16.24 -13.91
N ASP A 161 9.04 -15.03 -13.67
CA ASP A 161 9.50 -14.62 -12.34
C ASP A 161 8.33 -14.36 -11.40
N SER A 162 7.17 -13.89 -11.91
CA SER A 162 5.91 -13.81 -11.17
C SER A 162 5.43 -15.20 -10.72
N HIS A 163 5.50 -16.20 -11.62
CA HIS A 163 5.13 -17.57 -11.26
C HIS A 163 6.02 -18.12 -10.14
N LYS A 164 7.35 -17.96 -10.25
CA LYS A 164 8.29 -18.37 -9.19
C LYS A 164 8.00 -17.67 -7.88
N ALA A 165 7.73 -16.34 -7.94
CA ALA A 165 7.41 -15.56 -6.76
C ALA A 165 6.20 -16.12 -6.02
N VAL A 166 5.05 -16.33 -6.70
CA VAL A 166 3.83 -16.79 -6.03
C VAL A 166 3.97 -18.20 -5.46
N GLN A 167 4.82 -19.06 -6.04
CA GLN A 167 5.12 -20.39 -5.48
C GLN A 167 5.82 -20.28 -4.12
N ILE A 168 6.86 -19.46 -4.02
CA ILE A 168 7.63 -19.24 -2.79
C ILE A 168 6.73 -18.55 -1.73
N LEU A 169 6.04 -17.48 -2.15
CA LEU A 169 5.14 -16.72 -1.28
C LEU A 169 4.06 -17.61 -0.67
N ASN A 170 3.39 -18.42 -1.49
CA ASN A 170 2.34 -19.32 -1.03
C ASN A 170 2.87 -20.41 -0.09
N ALA A 171 4.04 -21.00 -0.39
CA ALA A 171 4.66 -22.01 0.46
C ALA A 171 4.97 -21.47 1.85
N ALA A 172 5.52 -20.25 1.94
CA ALA A 172 5.88 -19.63 3.21
C ALA A 172 4.65 -19.15 4.03
N MET A 173 3.55 -18.76 3.37
CA MET A 173 2.34 -18.32 4.06
C MET A 173 1.51 -19.45 4.67
N LYS A 174 1.49 -20.62 4.04
CA LYS A 174 0.65 -21.76 4.48
C LYS A 174 0.79 -22.11 5.96
N PRO A 175 1.98 -22.30 6.51
CA PRO A 175 2.13 -22.64 7.94
C PRO A 175 1.68 -21.52 8.86
N VAL A 176 1.87 -20.25 8.48
CA VAL A 176 1.51 -19.08 9.28
C VAL A 176 0.00 -18.90 9.36
N LEU A 177 -0.73 -19.13 8.27
CA LEU A 177 -2.18 -18.95 8.20
C LEU A 177 -2.98 -20.21 8.58
N ARG A 178 -2.30 -21.30 8.96
CA ARG A 178 -2.98 -22.53 9.39
C ARG A 178 -3.94 -22.25 10.56
N GLY A 179 -5.20 -22.66 10.42
CA GLY A 179 -6.24 -22.41 11.41
C GLY A 179 -6.91 -21.02 11.31
N TYR A 180 -6.43 -20.12 10.44
CA TYR A 180 -7.07 -18.83 10.16
C TYR A 180 -7.77 -18.81 8.81
N LEU A 181 -7.04 -19.07 7.73
CA LEU A 181 -7.54 -19.02 6.36
C LEU A 181 -6.94 -20.18 5.55
N GLN A 182 -7.80 -20.84 4.77
CA GLN A 182 -7.39 -21.92 3.87
C GLN A 182 -6.60 -21.36 2.68
N SER A 183 -5.53 -22.07 2.27
CA SER A 183 -4.82 -21.80 1.02
C SER A 183 -5.56 -22.40 -0.16
N ASN A 184 -5.90 -21.60 -1.14
CA ASN A 184 -6.38 -22.08 -2.44
C ASN A 184 -5.21 -22.42 -3.38
N PRO A 185 -5.45 -23.17 -4.47
CA PRO A 185 -4.47 -23.32 -5.55
C PRO A 185 -4.04 -21.95 -6.11
N ILE A 186 -2.77 -21.87 -6.51
CA ILE A 186 -2.27 -20.72 -7.27
C ILE A 186 -2.96 -20.70 -8.63
N LYS A 187 -3.39 -19.52 -9.08
CA LYS A 187 -4.11 -19.33 -10.34
C LYS A 187 -3.42 -18.25 -11.18
N THR A 188 -3.77 -18.20 -12.46
CA THR A 188 -3.34 -17.12 -13.33
C THR A 188 -4.33 -15.95 -13.29
N ASP A 189 -3.92 -14.75 -13.73
CA ASP A 189 -4.79 -13.58 -13.87
C ASP A 189 -6.05 -13.88 -14.66
N ALA A 190 -5.98 -14.82 -15.61
CA ALA A 190 -7.13 -15.26 -16.43
C ALA A 190 -8.28 -15.85 -15.60
N ALA A 191 -8.02 -16.38 -14.43
CA ALA A 191 -9.04 -16.90 -13.52
C ALA A 191 -9.81 -15.82 -12.75
N THR A 192 -9.34 -14.55 -12.80
CA THR A 192 -10.09 -13.42 -12.24
C THR A 192 -11.17 -12.95 -13.21
N PHE A 193 -12.27 -12.38 -12.68
CA PHE A 193 -13.33 -11.83 -13.52
C PHE A 193 -12.83 -10.74 -14.50
N VAL A 194 -11.93 -9.87 -14.04
CA VAL A 194 -11.37 -8.79 -14.86
C VAL A 194 -10.37 -9.35 -15.87
N GLY A 195 -9.43 -10.18 -15.43
CA GLY A 195 -8.42 -10.79 -16.30
C GLY A 195 -9.04 -11.62 -17.43
N GLY A 196 -10.01 -12.46 -17.10
CA GLY A 196 -10.72 -13.28 -18.10
C GLY A 196 -11.40 -12.45 -19.20
N LYS A 197 -11.85 -11.23 -18.89
CA LYS A 197 -12.52 -10.36 -19.87
C LYS A 197 -11.58 -9.51 -20.71
N GLN A 198 -10.30 -9.41 -20.36
CA GLN A 198 -9.33 -8.55 -21.06
C GLN A 198 -8.07 -9.29 -21.53
N GLY A 199 -8.26 -10.49 -22.11
CA GLY A 199 -7.15 -11.27 -22.69
C GLY A 199 -6.36 -12.10 -21.69
N GLY A 200 -6.93 -12.35 -20.51
CA GLY A 200 -6.32 -13.23 -19.49
C GLY A 200 -5.30 -12.57 -18.59
N VAL A 201 -5.18 -11.24 -18.60
CA VAL A 201 -4.19 -10.51 -17.81
C VAL A 201 -4.84 -9.31 -17.10
N LEU A 202 -4.52 -9.09 -15.84
CA LEU A 202 -4.96 -7.91 -15.10
C LEU A 202 -4.26 -6.64 -15.58
N THR A 203 -4.96 -5.50 -15.56
CA THR A 203 -4.43 -4.22 -16.06
C THR A 203 -3.09 -3.86 -15.41
N GLY A 204 -2.95 -4.00 -14.09
CA GLY A 204 -1.69 -3.74 -13.40
C GLY A 204 -0.55 -4.65 -13.86
N SER A 205 -0.85 -5.92 -14.16
CA SER A 205 0.13 -6.88 -14.68
C SER A 205 0.60 -6.51 -16.08
N ILE A 206 -0.29 -6.04 -16.98
CA ILE A 206 0.07 -5.62 -18.35
C ILE A 206 1.17 -4.54 -18.34
N PHE A 207 1.07 -3.56 -17.43
CA PHE A 207 2.02 -2.46 -17.34
C PHE A 207 3.26 -2.76 -16.49
N SER A 208 3.32 -3.94 -15.83
CA SER A 208 4.46 -4.29 -14.97
C SER A 208 5.67 -4.75 -15.77
N LYS A 209 6.84 -4.24 -15.37
CA LYS A 209 8.18 -4.66 -15.83
C LYS A 209 8.95 -5.40 -14.74
N VAL A 210 8.28 -5.69 -13.61
CA VAL A 210 8.84 -6.39 -12.45
C VAL A 210 7.94 -7.55 -12.06
N PRO A 211 8.46 -8.58 -11.35
CA PRO A 211 7.66 -9.71 -10.89
C PRO A 211 6.41 -9.25 -10.13
N THR A 212 5.24 -9.74 -10.52
CA THR A 212 3.93 -9.29 -10.03
C THR A 212 3.16 -10.44 -9.42
N ALA A 213 2.72 -10.26 -8.18
CA ALA A 213 1.89 -11.20 -7.45
C ALA A 213 0.67 -10.49 -6.88
N LEU A 214 -0.54 -10.97 -7.18
CA LEU A 214 -1.76 -10.52 -6.54
C LEU A 214 -2.24 -11.58 -5.57
N ILE A 215 -2.59 -11.15 -4.37
CA ILE A 215 -3.26 -12.00 -3.39
C ILE A 215 -4.68 -11.50 -3.15
N GLU A 216 -5.65 -12.38 -3.34
CA GLU A 216 -6.96 -12.27 -2.69
C GLU A 216 -6.79 -12.82 -1.28
N MET A 217 -6.68 -11.91 -0.29
CA MET A 217 -6.35 -12.26 1.11
C MET A 217 -7.48 -13.02 1.79
N CYS A 218 -8.72 -12.85 1.31
CA CYS A 218 -9.91 -13.53 1.78
C CYS A 218 -11.05 -13.33 0.78
N PHE A 219 -12.17 -14.03 0.99
CA PHE A 219 -13.43 -13.76 0.32
C PHE A 219 -14.37 -13.05 1.31
N ILE A 220 -14.47 -11.71 1.24
CA ILE A 220 -15.27 -10.92 2.18
C ILE A 220 -16.77 -11.24 2.13
N SER A 221 -17.24 -11.91 1.08
CA SER A 221 -18.60 -12.48 0.96
C SER A 221 -18.83 -13.68 1.88
N GLN A 222 -17.77 -14.37 2.33
CA GLN A 222 -17.84 -15.49 3.25
C GLN A 222 -17.75 -15.02 4.69
N LYS A 223 -18.74 -15.37 5.52
CA LYS A 223 -18.81 -14.92 6.93
C LYS A 223 -17.60 -15.36 7.76
N SER A 224 -17.06 -16.57 7.52
CA SER A 224 -15.86 -17.08 8.20
C SER A 224 -14.65 -16.20 7.92
N ASP A 225 -14.40 -15.91 6.64
CA ASP A 225 -13.27 -15.10 6.20
C ASP A 225 -13.42 -13.65 6.65
N ALA A 226 -14.64 -13.10 6.52
CA ALA A 226 -14.97 -11.76 6.98
C ALA A 226 -14.75 -11.60 8.49
N LYS A 227 -15.07 -12.63 9.29
CA LYS A 227 -14.78 -12.63 10.74
C LYS A 227 -13.29 -12.55 11.02
N VAL A 228 -12.45 -13.27 10.28
CA VAL A 228 -10.99 -13.23 10.42
C VAL A 228 -10.48 -11.86 9.98
N MET A 229 -10.74 -11.45 8.74
CA MET A 229 -10.18 -10.23 8.16
C MET A 229 -10.83 -8.93 8.64
N GLY A 230 -11.96 -9.01 9.33
CA GLY A 230 -12.57 -7.89 10.04
C GLY A 230 -11.96 -7.64 11.42
N SER A 231 -11.16 -8.57 11.94
CA SER A 231 -10.53 -8.44 13.25
C SER A 231 -9.08 -7.92 13.14
N ALA A 232 -8.65 -7.16 14.15
CA ALA A 232 -7.25 -6.71 14.23
C ALA A 232 -6.26 -7.89 14.29
N VAL A 233 -6.63 -8.97 15.00
CA VAL A 233 -5.82 -10.19 15.12
C VAL A 233 -5.66 -10.89 13.77
N GLY A 234 -6.74 -11.06 13.01
CA GLY A 234 -6.68 -11.71 11.70
C GLY A 234 -5.88 -10.89 10.68
N GLN A 235 -6.05 -9.57 10.66
CA GLN A 235 -5.25 -8.68 9.80
C GLN A 235 -3.76 -8.68 10.18
N GLU A 236 -3.45 -8.71 11.49
CA GLU A 236 -2.07 -8.81 11.95
C GLU A 236 -1.45 -10.16 11.55
N LYS A 237 -2.23 -11.25 11.63
CA LYS A 237 -1.80 -12.58 11.21
C LYS A 237 -1.55 -12.66 9.69
N MET A 238 -2.39 -12.01 8.89
CA MET A 238 -2.18 -11.87 7.44
C MET A 238 -0.90 -11.08 7.14
N ALA A 239 -0.67 -9.97 7.82
CA ALA A 239 0.54 -9.17 7.64
C ALA A 239 1.82 -9.93 8.07
N GLU A 240 1.75 -10.73 9.15
CA GLU A 240 2.82 -11.65 9.56
C GLU A 240 3.14 -12.67 8.46
N ALA A 241 2.11 -13.29 7.90
CA ALA A 241 2.26 -14.28 6.84
C ALA A 241 2.88 -13.66 5.57
N LEU A 242 2.43 -12.48 5.18
CA LEU A 242 2.99 -11.74 4.04
C LEU A 242 4.45 -11.35 4.29
N ALA A 243 4.80 -10.88 5.49
CA ALA A 243 6.18 -10.53 5.83
C ALA A 243 7.11 -11.76 5.78
N ALA A 244 6.68 -12.89 6.34
CA ALA A 244 7.43 -14.15 6.25
C ALA A 244 7.61 -14.61 4.79
N ALA A 245 6.58 -14.45 3.97
CA ALA A 245 6.61 -14.78 2.55
C ALA A 245 7.62 -13.91 1.78
N ILE A 246 7.62 -12.59 2.04
CA ILE A 246 8.55 -11.65 1.42
C ILE A 246 10.01 -11.99 1.79
N VAL A 247 10.27 -12.32 3.05
CA VAL A 247 11.61 -12.72 3.49
C VAL A 247 12.04 -14.02 2.79
N ALA A 248 11.16 -15.02 2.73
CA ALA A 248 11.45 -16.27 2.02
C ALA A 248 11.74 -16.03 0.53
N TYR A 249 11.01 -15.11 -0.12
CA TYR A 249 11.24 -14.74 -1.51
C TYR A 249 12.59 -14.03 -1.69
N ARG A 250 12.92 -13.07 -0.82
CA ARG A 250 14.22 -12.38 -0.82
C ARG A 250 15.37 -13.38 -0.71
N ASP A 251 15.28 -14.28 0.25
CA ASP A 251 16.36 -15.25 0.55
C ASP A 251 16.47 -16.33 -0.55
N GLY A 252 15.36 -16.64 -1.23
CA GLY A 252 15.32 -17.54 -2.39
C GLY A 252 15.81 -16.90 -3.69
N ALA A 253 15.67 -15.59 -3.86
CA ALA A 253 16.15 -14.85 -5.01
C ALA A 253 17.67 -14.56 -4.95
N SER A 254 18.29 -14.75 -3.78
CA SER A 254 19.71 -14.53 -3.55
C SER A 254 20.57 -15.79 -3.85
N LYS A 255 19.93 -16.92 -4.16
CA LYS A 255 20.54 -18.21 -4.53
C LYS A 255 20.47 -18.44 -6.04
#